data_ef979070f6012a9a5757c99c685da3ab
#
_entry.id   ef979070f6012a9a5757c99c685da3ab
#
_cell.length_a   1.000
_cell.length_b   1.000
_cell.length_c   1.000
_cell.angle_alpha   90.00
_cell.angle_beta   90.00
_cell.angle_gamma   90.00
#
_symmetry.space_group_name_H-M   'P 1'
#
loop_
_entity.id
_entity.type
_entity.pdbx_description
1 polymer ?
#
loop_
_entity_poly.entity_id
_entity_poly.type
_entity_poly.pdbx_seq_one_letter_code
_entity_poly.pdbx_strand_id
1 'polypeptide(L)'
;GNTISDNDLSFVKTRVEKVMGTLTLEGSSLTSTELFFLNGGFTVEGGIVFRNCAELFNLNGMKDMTEIGGDLVFENCPKIATDWGAGNCLSQIVSVAGSVRLTGVTTPMRGVTFNSLKSVGGDFIVTGCNGNFWNFDVMKLETIGGNLVITDNAKLNGLGGFAFIT
;
A
#
# COMPACT_ATOMS: atom_id res chain seq x y z
N GLY A 1 -9.46 -9.86 -12.78
CA GLY A 1 -8.81 -9.91 -11.49
C GLY A 1 -9.39 -11.05 -10.67
N ASN A 2 -8.57 -11.82 -9.98
CA ASN A 2 -9.03 -12.88 -9.11
C ASN A 2 -9.21 -12.31 -7.71
N THR A 3 -10.46 -12.24 -7.24
CA THR A 3 -10.76 -11.91 -5.84
C THR A 3 -10.55 -13.17 -5.00
N ILE A 4 -9.69 -13.09 -3.99
CA ILE A 4 -9.42 -14.20 -3.08
C ILE A 4 -10.29 -13.99 -1.83
N SER A 5 -11.09 -15.00 -1.48
CA SER A 5 -11.87 -15.01 -0.23
C SER A 5 -11.03 -15.49 0.95
N ASP A 6 -11.46 -15.19 2.17
CA ASP A 6 -10.77 -15.65 3.40
C ASP A 6 -10.61 -17.17 3.45
N ASN A 7 -11.53 -17.93 2.84
CA ASN A 7 -11.46 -19.39 2.77
C ASN A 7 -10.39 -19.90 1.80
N ASP A 8 -10.00 -19.09 0.81
CA ASP A 8 -8.98 -19.47 -0.17
C ASP A 8 -7.55 -19.24 0.34
N LEU A 9 -7.41 -18.55 1.47
CA LEU A 9 -6.10 -18.16 2.02
C LEU A 9 -5.23 -19.34 2.43
N SER A 10 -5.81 -20.38 2.99
CA SER A 10 -5.05 -21.58 3.36
C SER A 10 -4.47 -22.30 2.14
N PHE A 11 -5.16 -22.21 1.01
CA PHE A 11 -4.73 -22.79 -0.27
C PHE A 11 -3.63 -21.94 -0.93
N VAL A 12 -3.79 -20.62 -0.93
CA VAL A 12 -2.78 -19.69 -1.45
C VAL A 12 -1.45 -19.86 -0.70
N LYS A 13 -1.50 -20.00 0.63
CA LYS A 13 -0.34 -20.15 1.50
C LYS A 13 0.57 -21.33 1.15
N THR A 14 0.03 -22.38 0.56
CA THR A 14 0.77 -23.64 0.37
C THR A 14 1.13 -23.96 -1.08
N ARG A 15 0.54 -23.27 -2.07
CA ARG A 15 0.65 -23.68 -3.48
C ARG A 15 0.84 -22.55 -4.49
N VAL A 16 0.58 -21.30 -4.13
CA VAL A 16 0.76 -20.17 -5.05
C VAL A 16 2.09 -19.50 -4.76
N GLU A 17 3.01 -19.59 -5.70
CA GLU A 17 4.33 -18.93 -5.62
C GLU A 17 4.30 -17.55 -6.31
N LYS A 18 3.40 -17.36 -7.27
CA LYS A 18 3.37 -16.15 -8.09
C LYS A 18 1.96 -15.80 -8.57
N VAL A 19 1.62 -14.53 -8.49
CA VAL A 19 0.45 -13.93 -9.14
C VAL A 19 0.92 -13.10 -10.33
N MET A 20 0.56 -13.51 -11.57
CA MET A 20 0.94 -12.80 -12.79
C MET A 20 0.16 -11.51 -13.01
N GLY A 21 -1.03 -11.41 -12.46
CA GLY A 21 -1.91 -10.24 -12.54
C GLY A 21 -1.97 -9.48 -11.22
N THR A 22 -3.08 -8.80 -10.99
CA THR A 22 -3.34 -8.03 -9.77
C THR A 22 -3.87 -8.93 -8.66
N LEU A 23 -3.28 -8.83 -7.48
CA LEU A 23 -3.81 -9.40 -6.25
C LEU A 23 -4.84 -8.42 -5.66
N THR A 24 -6.09 -8.84 -5.57
CA THR A 24 -7.15 -8.01 -4.96
C THR A 24 -7.72 -8.72 -3.73
N LEU A 25 -7.73 -8.00 -2.61
CA LEU A 25 -8.53 -8.33 -1.42
C LEU A 25 -9.65 -7.32 -1.30
N GLU A 26 -10.89 -7.79 -1.24
CA GLU A 26 -12.07 -6.94 -1.10
C GLU A 26 -13.02 -7.48 -0.06
N GLY A 27 -13.47 -6.62 0.85
CA GLY A 27 -14.39 -6.99 1.92
C GLY A 27 -13.85 -8.04 2.90
N SER A 28 -12.54 -8.17 2.98
CA SER A 28 -11.87 -9.20 3.77
C SER A 28 -11.84 -8.84 5.26
N SER A 29 -12.05 -9.84 6.11
CA SER A 29 -11.90 -9.74 7.56
C SER A 29 -10.46 -9.96 8.04
N LEU A 30 -9.51 -10.08 7.13
CA LEU A 30 -8.10 -10.25 7.45
C LEU A 30 -7.56 -9.07 8.25
N THR A 31 -6.78 -9.41 9.26
CA THR A 31 -6.11 -8.43 10.10
C THR A 31 -4.65 -8.18 9.66
N SER A 32 -4.06 -9.10 8.90
CA SER A 32 -2.65 -9.05 8.51
C SER A 32 -2.41 -9.62 7.12
N THR A 33 -1.42 -9.06 6.41
CA THR A 33 -0.92 -9.60 5.13
C THR A 33 0.18 -10.65 5.30
N GLU A 34 0.60 -10.97 6.52
CA GLU A 34 1.68 -11.94 6.77
C GLU A 34 1.41 -13.31 6.15
N LEU A 35 0.14 -13.69 6.05
CA LEU A 35 -0.24 -14.97 5.47
C LEU A 35 0.06 -15.09 3.97
N PHE A 36 0.12 -13.97 3.24
CA PHE A 36 0.37 -13.99 1.80
C PHE A 36 1.84 -14.08 1.43
N PHE A 37 2.70 -13.47 2.26
CA PHE A 37 4.10 -13.24 1.91
C PHE A 37 5.06 -14.02 2.83
N LEU A 38 4.55 -15.01 3.57
CA LEU A 38 5.40 -15.84 4.42
C LEU A 38 6.41 -16.64 3.59
N ASN A 39 7.67 -16.52 3.95
CA ASN A 39 8.81 -17.28 3.45
C ASN A 39 9.41 -16.85 2.11
N GLY A 40 9.24 -15.61 1.68
CA GLY A 40 9.97 -15.07 0.52
C GLY A 40 9.62 -15.70 -0.82
N GLY A 41 8.53 -16.49 -0.90
CA GLY A 41 8.17 -17.25 -2.06
C GLY A 41 6.98 -16.73 -2.87
N PHE A 42 6.27 -15.70 -2.38
CA PHE A 42 5.09 -15.18 -3.08
C PHE A 42 5.39 -13.85 -3.74
N THR A 43 5.25 -13.77 -5.06
CA THR A 43 5.45 -12.55 -5.85
C THR A 43 4.17 -12.12 -6.56
N VAL A 44 3.98 -10.82 -6.71
CA VAL A 44 2.88 -10.22 -7.48
C VAL A 44 3.49 -9.36 -8.60
N GLU A 45 3.31 -9.78 -9.86
CA GLU A 45 3.84 -9.03 -11.02
C GLU A 45 2.94 -7.88 -11.44
N GLY A 46 1.66 -7.94 -11.13
CA GLY A 46 0.71 -6.86 -11.36
C GLY A 46 0.55 -5.93 -10.16
N GLY A 47 -0.65 -5.44 -9.98
CA GLY A 47 -0.98 -4.54 -8.86
C GLY A 47 -1.34 -5.27 -7.58
N ILE A 48 -1.41 -4.52 -6.49
CA ILE A 48 -1.92 -4.96 -5.19
C ILE A 48 -3.04 -4.01 -4.77
N VAL A 49 -4.22 -4.57 -4.53
CA VAL A 49 -5.43 -3.81 -4.23
C VAL A 49 -6.09 -4.34 -2.96
N PHE A 50 -6.25 -3.47 -1.98
CA PHE A 50 -7.04 -3.71 -0.79
C PHE A 50 -8.24 -2.76 -0.81
N ARG A 51 -9.47 -3.31 -0.80
CA ARG A 51 -10.72 -2.56 -0.75
C ARG A 51 -11.62 -3.03 0.37
N ASN A 52 -12.22 -2.08 1.09
CA ASN A 52 -13.21 -2.37 2.12
C ASN A 52 -12.71 -3.39 3.16
N CYS A 53 -11.42 -3.41 3.44
CA CYS A 53 -10.78 -4.29 4.40
C CYS A 53 -10.78 -3.62 5.78
N ALA A 54 -11.92 -3.67 6.46
CA ALA A 54 -12.16 -2.90 7.69
C ALA A 54 -11.25 -3.30 8.87
N GLU A 55 -10.78 -4.55 8.88
CA GLU A 55 -9.96 -5.11 9.97
C GLU A 55 -8.47 -5.18 9.65
N LEU A 56 -8.07 -4.90 8.41
CA LEU A 56 -6.68 -4.98 7.99
C LEU A 56 -5.85 -3.87 8.63
N PHE A 57 -4.90 -4.22 9.48
CA PHE A 57 -4.01 -3.25 10.13
C PHE A 57 -2.52 -3.56 9.92
N ASN A 58 -2.14 -4.79 9.60
CA ASN A 58 -0.75 -5.23 9.51
C ASN A 58 -0.39 -5.58 8.05
N LEU A 59 0.59 -4.87 7.51
CA LEU A 59 1.12 -5.09 6.16
C LEU A 59 2.51 -5.76 6.16
N ASN A 60 2.93 -6.39 7.26
CA ASN A 60 4.27 -6.98 7.40
C ASN A 60 4.60 -8.01 6.30
N GLY A 61 3.60 -8.63 5.71
CA GLY A 61 3.81 -9.50 4.56
C GLY A 61 4.45 -8.82 3.36
N MET A 62 4.33 -7.49 3.26
CA MET A 62 4.87 -6.70 2.14
C MET A 62 6.26 -6.11 2.42
N LYS A 63 6.82 -6.33 3.60
CA LYS A 63 8.06 -5.67 4.08
C LYS A 63 9.28 -5.86 3.17
N ASP A 64 9.36 -6.96 2.45
CA ASP A 64 10.49 -7.30 1.58
C ASP A 64 10.21 -6.99 0.10
N MET A 65 9.05 -6.40 -0.23
CA MET A 65 8.72 -6.01 -1.59
C MET A 65 9.47 -4.75 -1.98
N THR A 66 10.14 -4.80 -3.11
CA THR A 66 10.89 -3.66 -3.66
C THR A 66 10.19 -3.02 -4.85
N GLU A 67 9.34 -3.75 -5.55
CA GLU A 67 8.67 -3.29 -6.75
C GLU A 67 7.23 -3.79 -6.81
N ILE A 68 6.35 -2.98 -7.38
CA ILE A 68 4.97 -3.34 -7.71
C ILE A 68 4.75 -3.07 -9.19
N GLY A 69 4.44 -4.12 -9.96
CA GLY A 69 4.34 -4.05 -11.42
C GLY A 69 3.04 -3.42 -11.95
N GLY A 70 2.09 -3.10 -11.08
CA GLY A 70 0.84 -2.41 -11.42
C GLY A 70 0.50 -1.37 -10.36
N ASP A 71 -0.80 -1.20 -10.06
CA ASP A 71 -1.27 -0.24 -9.05
C ASP A 71 -1.06 -0.76 -7.62
N LEU A 72 -0.78 0.15 -6.70
CA LEU A 72 -0.89 -0.06 -5.25
C LEU A 72 -2.08 0.72 -4.71
N VAL A 73 -3.12 0.02 -4.28
CA VAL A 73 -4.38 0.65 -3.88
C VAL A 73 -4.79 0.24 -2.48
N PHE A 74 -5.08 1.23 -1.64
CA PHE A 74 -5.77 1.09 -0.36
C PHE A 74 -7.02 1.95 -0.39
N GLU A 75 -8.19 1.32 -0.41
CA GLU A 75 -9.48 1.99 -0.49
C GLU A 75 -10.39 1.53 0.66
N ASN A 76 -10.86 2.48 1.48
CA ASN A 76 -11.72 2.19 2.63
C ASN A 76 -11.13 1.12 3.57
N CYS A 77 -9.86 1.24 3.88
CA CYS A 77 -9.14 0.37 4.81
C CYS A 77 -8.76 1.18 6.06
N PRO A 78 -9.69 1.42 7.00
CA PRO A 78 -9.55 2.42 8.06
C PRO A 78 -8.50 2.09 9.11
N LYS A 79 -8.10 0.83 9.24
CA LYS A 79 -7.17 0.38 10.29
C LYS A 79 -5.73 0.17 9.79
N ILE A 80 -5.45 0.37 8.50
CA ILE A 80 -4.10 0.16 7.99
C ILE A 80 -3.11 1.06 8.73
N ALA A 81 -2.17 0.41 9.41
CA ALA A 81 -1.05 1.06 10.05
C ALA A 81 0.26 0.60 9.40
N THR A 82 1.05 1.53 8.91
CA THR A 82 2.34 1.22 8.30
C THR A 82 3.48 1.23 9.31
N ASP A 83 3.21 1.59 10.57
CA ASP A 83 4.23 2.02 11.53
C ASP A 83 4.19 1.32 12.90
N TRP A 84 3.44 0.24 13.10
CA TRP A 84 3.37 -0.44 14.39
C TRP A 84 4.35 -1.61 14.53
N GLY A 85 5.54 -1.31 15.06
CA GLY A 85 6.33 -2.28 15.83
C GLY A 85 7.16 -3.31 15.06
N ALA A 86 7.05 -3.43 13.75
CA ALA A 86 7.75 -4.45 12.96
C ALA A 86 8.49 -3.90 11.72
N GLY A 87 8.75 -2.61 11.69
CA GLY A 87 9.35 -1.97 10.53
C GLY A 87 8.28 -1.50 9.53
N ASN A 88 8.58 -0.43 8.87
CA ASN A 88 7.75 0.19 7.86
C ASN A 88 7.54 -0.75 6.67
N CYS A 89 6.37 -1.35 6.59
CA CYS A 89 6.06 -2.42 5.63
C CYS A 89 6.15 -2.01 4.16
N LEU A 90 6.10 -0.71 3.85
CA LEU A 90 6.22 -0.17 2.50
C LEU A 90 7.58 0.52 2.26
N SER A 91 8.48 0.49 3.25
CA SER A 91 9.74 1.24 3.21
C SER A 91 10.73 0.75 2.15
N GLN A 92 10.62 -0.51 1.75
CA GLN A 92 11.52 -1.12 0.78
C GLN A 92 11.04 -0.94 -0.66
N ILE A 93 9.79 -0.50 -0.88
CA ILE A 93 9.27 -0.28 -2.23
C ILE A 93 10.01 0.88 -2.88
N VAL A 94 10.67 0.57 -3.99
CA VAL A 94 11.46 1.52 -4.80
C VAL A 94 10.64 2.07 -5.96
N SER A 95 9.77 1.23 -6.55
CA SER A 95 8.96 1.61 -7.70
C SER A 95 7.55 1.00 -7.67
N VAL A 96 6.60 1.77 -8.17
CA VAL A 96 5.24 1.32 -8.49
C VAL A 96 5.01 1.66 -9.96
N ALA A 97 4.85 0.65 -10.82
CA ALA A 97 4.71 0.87 -12.26
C ALA A 97 3.36 1.50 -12.65
N GLY A 98 2.32 1.25 -11.89
CA GLY A 98 1.01 1.88 -12.01
C GLY A 98 0.84 3.08 -11.08
N SER A 99 -0.36 3.26 -10.56
CA SER A 99 -0.71 4.35 -9.64
C SER A 99 -0.59 3.92 -8.17
N VAL A 100 -0.29 4.88 -7.30
CA VAL A 100 -0.46 4.76 -5.84
C VAL A 100 -1.75 5.47 -5.44
N ARG A 101 -2.68 4.76 -4.80
CA ARG A 101 -3.97 5.30 -4.36
C ARG A 101 -4.22 4.98 -2.89
N LEU A 102 -4.39 6.01 -2.09
CA LEU A 102 -4.79 5.95 -0.69
C LEU A 102 -6.11 6.70 -0.55
N THR A 103 -7.22 5.99 -0.36
CA THR A 103 -8.56 6.59 -0.25
C THR A 103 -9.26 6.10 1.01
N GLY A 104 -9.76 7.04 1.82
CA GLY A 104 -10.53 6.69 3.02
C GLY A 104 -9.72 5.91 4.07
N VAL A 105 -8.42 6.10 4.13
CA VAL A 105 -7.55 5.54 5.17
C VAL A 105 -7.60 6.47 6.39
N THR A 106 -8.15 6.01 7.52
CA THR A 106 -8.48 6.88 8.66
C THR A 106 -7.69 6.61 9.93
N THR A 107 -6.84 5.60 9.94
CA THR A 107 -6.00 5.29 11.11
C THR A 107 -5.08 6.47 11.43
N PRO A 108 -4.73 6.69 12.72
CA PRO A 108 -3.69 7.63 13.08
C PRO A 108 -2.35 7.10 12.55
N MET A 109 -2.14 7.30 11.26
CA MET A 109 -0.87 6.98 10.63
C MET A 109 0.11 8.07 11.08
N ARG A 110 1.13 7.68 11.80
CA ARG A 110 2.34 8.51 11.90
C ARG A 110 3.10 8.50 10.56
N GLY A 111 2.36 8.60 9.46
CA GLY A 111 2.86 8.62 8.10
C GLY A 111 2.71 7.28 7.38
N VAL A 112 2.19 7.33 6.15
CA VAL A 112 2.52 6.33 5.14
C VAL A 112 3.94 6.65 4.72
N THR A 113 4.87 5.81 5.11
CA THR A 113 6.26 6.05 4.82
C THR A 113 6.69 5.13 3.68
N PHE A 114 6.98 5.74 2.55
CA PHE A 114 7.62 5.09 1.40
C PHE A 114 9.09 5.53 1.34
N ASN A 115 9.88 5.15 2.34
CA ASN A 115 11.25 5.67 2.51
C ASN A 115 12.17 5.42 1.32
N SER A 116 11.86 4.47 0.47
CA SER A 116 12.70 4.10 -0.69
C SER A 116 12.05 4.39 -2.03
N LEU A 117 10.77 4.80 -2.07
CA LEU A 117 10.03 5.04 -3.30
C LEU A 117 10.66 6.17 -4.11
N LYS A 118 11.07 5.86 -5.34
CA LYS A 118 11.68 6.78 -6.30
C LYS A 118 10.76 7.14 -7.44
N SER A 119 9.91 6.19 -7.86
CA SER A 119 9.05 6.40 -9.03
C SER A 119 7.67 5.79 -8.89
N VAL A 120 6.68 6.53 -9.40
CA VAL A 120 5.31 6.08 -9.64
C VAL A 120 5.00 6.30 -11.11
N GLY A 121 4.67 5.24 -11.86
CA GLY A 121 4.45 5.31 -13.29
C GLY A 121 3.10 5.95 -13.67
N GLY A 122 2.09 5.84 -12.81
CA GLY A 122 0.77 6.45 -12.96
C GLY A 122 0.56 7.65 -12.02
N ASP A 123 -0.64 7.76 -11.46
CA ASP A 123 -1.01 8.81 -10.52
C ASP A 123 -0.54 8.51 -9.09
N PHE A 124 -0.30 9.57 -8.32
CA PHE A 124 -0.17 9.49 -6.86
C PHE A 124 -1.36 10.21 -6.23
N ILE A 125 -2.28 9.44 -5.64
CA ILE A 125 -3.56 9.94 -5.13
C ILE A 125 -3.70 9.66 -3.65
N VAL A 126 -3.99 10.70 -2.88
CA VAL A 126 -4.33 10.63 -1.45
C VAL A 126 -5.57 11.44 -1.21
N THR A 127 -6.68 10.79 -0.90
CA THR A 127 -7.95 11.48 -0.72
C THR A 127 -8.78 10.91 0.44
N GLY A 128 -9.43 11.78 1.20
CA GLY A 128 -10.30 11.39 2.30
C GLY A 128 -9.58 10.68 3.45
N CYS A 129 -8.26 10.81 3.56
CA CYS A 129 -7.46 10.21 4.61
C CYS A 129 -7.48 11.11 5.85
N ASN A 130 -8.45 10.89 6.74
CA ASN A 130 -8.74 11.77 7.90
C ASN A 130 -8.11 11.29 9.22
N GLY A 131 -7.17 10.36 9.18
CA GLY A 131 -6.34 9.99 10.33
C GLY A 131 -5.43 11.13 10.80
N ASN A 132 -4.72 10.95 11.91
CA ASN A 132 -3.67 11.89 12.32
C ASN A 132 -2.47 11.78 11.36
N PHE A 133 -2.65 12.31 10.19
CA PHE A 133 -1.70 12.31 9.09
C PHE A 133 -0.74 13.48 9.30
N TRP A 134 0.38 13.23 10.00
CA TRP A 134 1.30 14.31 10.37
C TRP A 134 2.30 14.62 9.25
N ASN A 135 2.67 13.63 8.46
CA ASN A 135 3.65 13.81 7.40
C ASN A 135 3.57 12.67 6.36
N PHE A 136 3.74 13.02 5.09
CA PHE A 136 4.00 12.07 4.01
C PHE A 136 5.51 11.93 3.86
N ASP A 137 6.05 10.76 4.18
CA ASP A 137 7.45 10.49 3.97
C ASP A 137 7.67 9.77 2.62
N VAL A 138 7.82 10.57 1.58
CA VAL A 138 8.16 10.14 0.22
C VAL A 138 9.41 10.90 -0.25
N MET A 139 10.35 11.13 0.67
CA MET A 139 11.50 12.03 0.45
C MET A 139 12.43 11.60 -0.69
N LYS A 140 12.35 10.37 -1.17
CA LYS A 140 13.13 9.89 -2.30
C LYS A 140 12.35 9.84 -3.61
N LEU A 141 11.09 10.29 -3.60
CA LEU A 141 10.25 10.30 -4.79
C LEU A 141 10.76 11.37 -5.77
N GLU A 142 11.18 10.92 -6.94
CA GLU A 142 11.78 11.72 -8.00
C GLU A 142 10.77 11.95 -9.13
N THR A 143 9.93 10.94 -9.44
CA THR A 143 9.04 11.01 -10.60
C THR A 143 7.65 10.47 -10.31
N ILE A 144 6.64 11.17 -10.84
CA ILE A 144 5.24 10.72 -10.95
C ILE A 144 4.86 10.87 -12.42
N GLY A 145 4.54 9.75 -13.08
CA GLY A 145 4.21 9.73 -14.51
C GLY A 145 2.82 10.31 -14.85
N GLY A 146 1.93 10.38 -13.87
CA GLY A 146 0.59 10.94 -13.98
C GLY A 146 0.40 12.16 -13.07
N ASN A 147 -0.74 12.21 -12.39
CA ASN A 147 -1.12 13.34 -11.54
C ASN A 147 -0.72 13.11 -10.08
N LEU A 148 -0.35 14.18 -9.39
CA LEU A 148 -0.31 14.24 -7.93
C LEU A 148 -1.62 14.85 -7.43
N VAL A 149 -2.45 14.05 -6.75
CA VAL A 149 -3.77 14.47 -6.25
C VAL A 149 -3.82 14.28 -4.74
N ILE A 150 -3.96 15.36 -3.99
CA ILE A 150 -4.04 15.36 -2.53
C ILE A 150 -5.25 16.20 -2.13
N THR A 151 -6.38 15.55 -1.83
CA THR A 151 -7.66 16.22 -1.56
C THR A 151 -8.35 15.64 -0.33
N ASP A 152 -9.17 16.45 0.32
CA ASP A 152 -10.07 16.03 1.40
C ASP A 152 -9.35 15.36 2.60
N ASN A 153 -8.11 15.72 2.86
CA ASN A 153 -7.31 15.23 3.97
C ASN A 153 -7.24 16.27 5.10
N ALA A 154 -8.31 16.37 5.87
CA ALA A 154 -8.53 17.46 6.83
C ALA A 154 -7.45 17.61 7.93
N LYS A 155 -6.65 16.57 8.17
CA LYS A 155 -5.60 16.56 9.20
C LYS A 155 -4.17 16.51 8.63
N LEU A 156 -4.02 16.63 7.33
CA LEU A 156 -2.70 16.69 6.68
C LEU A 156 -2.04 18.03 7.00
N ASN A 157 -0.90 17.99 7.68
CA ASN A 157 -0.22 19.18 8.16
C ASN A 157 0.94 19.66 7.26
N GLY A 158 1.38 18.83 6.32
CA GLY A 158 2.50 19.21 5.46
C GLY A 158 2.72 18.28 4.28
N LEU A 159 3.35 18.82 3.25
CA LEU A 159 3.73 18.13 2.02
C LEU A 159 5.26 18.07 1.84
N GLY A 160 6.01 18.18 2.94
CA GLY A 160 7.48 18.23 2.88
C GLY A 160 8.13 17.02 2.22
N GLY A 161 7.47 15.87 2.23
CA GLY A 161 7.95 14.67 1.55
C GLY A 161 8.00 14.76 0.02
N PHE A 162 7.29 15.72 -0.58
CA PHE A 162 7.27 15.93 -2.05
C PHE A 162 8.24 17.01 -2.54
N ALA A 163 9.16 17.47 -1.71
CA ALA A 163 10.04 18.59 -2.03
C ALA A 163 11.04 18.31 -3.18
N PHE A 164 11.22 17.07 -3.58
CA PHE A 164 12.24 16.64 -4.54
C PHE A 164 11.68 16.14 -5.87
N ILE A 165 10.37 16.26 -6.11
CA ILE A 165 9.77 15.88 -7.39
C ILE A 165 10.17 16.90 -8.47
N THR A 166 10.71 16.40 -9.57
CA THR A 166 11.12 17.19 -10.75
C THR A 166 10.23 16.90 -11.95
#